data_386aa37c4b2248eadc1663f74b1d3c02
#
_entry.id   386aa37c4b2248eadc1663f74b1d3c02
#
_cell.length_a   1.000
_cell.length_b   1.000
_cell.length_c   1.000
_cell.angle_alpha   90.00
_cell.angle_beta   90.00
_cell.angle_gamma   90.00
#
_symmetry.space_group_name_H-M   'P 1'
#
loop_
_entity.id
_entity.type
_entity.pdbx_description
1 polymer ?
#
loop_
_entity_poly.entity_id
_entity_poly.type
_entity_poly.pdbx_seq_one_letter_code
_entity_poly.pdbx_strand_id
1 'polypeptide(L)'
;IYEIFHYQIAYEIRLQQAMEENMLCPFNYFGISDISTIDDKQLKSRKMTDLDFNQLTSDERVRHIIEQAEYYGYSGDRVKGLIFCSRIDESEELSRKFNAAGYRTISLNGSASEEERMNAFERLAMDEEDATDKMQPLDYIFSVEILNEGVDIVEVNQVIMLRPTESPI
;
A
#
# COMPACT_ATOMS: atom_id res chain seq x y z
N ILE A 1 25.01 6.36 15.29
CA ILE A 1 24.23 7.58 15.65
C ILE A 1 24.63 8.06 17.05
N TYR A 2 24.60 7.22 18.09
CA TYR A 2 24.90 7.64 19.47
C TYR A 2 26.29 8.24 19.66
N GLU A 3 27.32 7.71 19.03
CA GLU A 3 28.68 8.24 19.09
C GLU A 3 28.80 9.64 18.45
N ILE A 4 28.08 9.89 17.33
CA ILE A 4 28.08 11.18 16.63
C ILE A 4 27.51 12.30 17.50
N PHE A 5 26.51 11.98 18.32
CA PHE A 5 25.85 12.94 19.20
C PHE A 5 26.32 12.85 20.65
N HIS A 6 27.49 12.26 20.91
CA HIS A 6 28.05 12.10 22.25
C HIS A 6 27.08 11.48 23.27
N TYR A 7 26.27 10.51 22.82
CA TYR A 7 25.22 9.84 23.61
C TYR A 7 24.13 10.79 24.14
N GLN A 8 23.98 11.95 23.56
CA GLN A 8 22.91 12.91 23.92
C GLN A 8 21.76 12.79 22.93
N ILE A 9 20.55 12.56 23.45
CA ILE A 9 19.30 12.57 22.69
C ILE A 9 18.67 13.94 22.93
N ALA A 10 18.57 14.75 21.89
CA ALA A 10 17.96 16.08 21.99
C ALA A 10 16.44 15.99 22.21
N TYR A 11 15.81 15.05 21.55
CA TYR A 11 14.37 14.81 21.66
C TYR A 11 14.04 13.38 21.22
N GLU A 12 13.17 12.71 21.95
CA GLU A 12 12.60 11.42 21.61
C GLU A 12 11.08 11.51 21.72
N ILE A 13 10.38 11.17 20.66
CA ILE A 13 8.92 11.06 20.67
C ILE A 13 8.52 9.67 20.19
N ARG A 14 7.59 9.05 20.89
CA ARG A 14 7.00 7.78 20.50
C ARG A 14 5.74 8.01 19.67
N LEU A 15 5.38 7.03 18.83
CA LEU A 15 4.23 7.09 17.94
C LEU A 15 2.95 7.55 18.65
N GLN A 16 2.65 6.97 19.80
CA GLN A 16 1.46 7.33 20.58
C GLN A 16 1.48 8.80 21.02
N GLN A 17 2.62 9.27 21.52
CA GLN A 17 2.77 10.67 21.93
C GLN A 17 2.65 11.62 20.73
N ALA A 18 3.26 11.27 19.57
CA ALA A 18 3.17 12.08 18.37
C ALA A 18 1.73 12.21 17.86
N MET A 19 0.92 11.16 18.03
CA MET A 19 -0.52 11.19 17.72
C MET A 19 -1.30 12.06 18.70
N GLU A 20 -1.04 11.94 20.01
CA GLU A 20 -1.68 12.74 21.06
C GLU A 20 -1.37 14.25 20.93
N GLU A 21 -0.15 14.57 20.47
CA GLU A 21 0.28 15.95 20.20
C GLU A 21 -0.12 16.46 18.80
N ASN A 22 -0.92 15.72 18.04
CA ASN A 22 -1.37 16.05 16.67
C ASN A 22 -0.21 16.29 15.68
N MET A 23 0.92 15.64 15.90
CA MET A 23 2.07 15.67 14.98
C MET A 23 1.90 14.66 13.83
N LEU A 24 1.02 13.69 14.00
CA LEU A 24 0.71 12.66 13.01
C LEU A 24 -0.79 12.62 12.75
N CYS A 25 -1.15 12.28 11.52
CA CYS A 25 -2.54 12.04 11.15
C CYS A 25 -3.09 10.83 11.94
N PRO A 26 -4.26 10.94 12.59
CA PRO A 26 -4.89 9.80 13.24
C PRO A 26 -5.27 8.74 12.19
N PHE A 27 -5.10 7.48 12.54
CA PHE A 27 -5.46 6.36 11.68
C PHE A 27 -6.23 5.28 12.44
N ASN A 28 -7.05 4.52 11.73
CA ASN A 28 -7.72 3.34 12.24
C ASN A 28 -7.01 2.10 11.66
N TYR A 29 -6.73 1.11 12.50
CA TYR A 29 -6.14 -0.15 12.10
C TYR A 29 -7.15 -1.28 12.24
N PHE A 30 -7.30 -2.08 11.17
CA PHE A 30 -8.21 -3.21 11.12
C PHE A 30 -7.45 -4.47 10.72
N GLY A 31 -7.51 -5.50 11.55
CA GLY A 31 -7.02 -6.84 11.22
C GLY A 31 -8.14 -7.62 10.51
N ILE A 32 -7.90 -8.01 9.26
CA ILE A 32 -8.87 -8.71 8.42
C ILE A 32 -8.31 -10.09 8.11
N SER A 33 -9.15 -11.13 8.27
CA SER A 33 -8.78 -12.49 7.84
C SER A 33 -8.82 -12.58 6.31
N ASP A 34 -7.67 -12.90 5.71
CA ASP A 34 -7.61 -13.19 4.27
C ASP A 34 -8.26 -14.55 4.00
N ILE A 35 -8.87 -14.69 2.84
CA ILE A 35 -9.44 -15.95 2.36
C ILE A 35 -8.37 -16.91 1.81
N SER A 36 -7.14 -16.40 1.59
CA SER A 36 -6.02 -17.25 1.18
C SER A 36 -5.59 -18.14 2.35
N THR A 37 -5.46 -19.43 2.11
CA THR A 37 -4.97 -20.42 3.09
C THR A 37 -3.46 -20.62 3.05
N ILE A 38 -2.74 -19.71 2.39
CA ILE A 38 -1.28 -19.78 2.24
C ILE A 38 -0.62 -19.37 3.55
N ASP A 39 0.18 -20.27 4.13
CA ASP A 39 0.93 -20.01 5.36
C ASP A 39 2.00 -18.93 5.12
N ASP A 40 2.21 -18.06 6.10
CA ASP A 40 3.26 -17.01 6.09
C ASP A 40 4.65 -17.54 5.75
N LYS A 41 4.96 -18.81 6.11
CA LYS A 41 6.21 -19.46 5.74
C LYS A 41 6.33 -19.72 4.24
N GLN A 42 5.21 -19.98 3.57
CA GLN A 42 5.14 -20.19 2.12
C GLN A 42 5.26 -18.85 1.39
N LEU A 43 4.61 -17.79 1.88
CA LEU A 43 4.74 -16.43 1.35
C LEU A 43 6.18 -15.90 1.37
N LYS A 44 6.94 -16.24 2.42
CA LYS A 44 8.38 -15.89 2.56
C LYS A 44 9.30 -16.78 1.73
N SER A 45 8.81 -17.91 1.25
CA SER A 45 9.60 -18.84 0.42
C SER A 45 9.71 -18.32 -1.00
N ARG A 46 10.95 -18.24 -1.54
CA ARG A 46 11.18 -17.95 -2.97
C ARG A 46 10.67 -19.05 -3.92
N LYS A 47 10.14 -20.15 -3.37
CA LYS A 47 9.58 -21.29 -4.12
C LYS A 47 8.05 -21.33 -4.02
N MET A 48 7.41 -20.26 -4.44
CA MET A 48 5.97 -20.27 -4.59
C MET A 48 5.60 -21.09 -5.84
N THR A 49 4.58 -21.94 -5.71
CA THR A 49 4.06 -22.75 -6.83
C THR A 49 3.05 -21.93 -7.66
N ASP A 50 2.75 -22.39 -8.88
CA ASP A 50 1.69 -21.79 -9.70
C ASP A 50 0.31 -21.86 -9.00
N LEU A 51 0.10 -22.85 -8.13
CA LEU A 51 -1.10 -22.98 -7.32
C LEU A 51 -1.22 -21.85 -6.29
N ASP A 52 -0.11 -21.53 -5.61
CA ASP A 52 -0.07 -20.44 -4.62
C ASP A 52 -0.33 -19.08 -5.31
N PHE A 53 0.28 -18.85 -6.48
CA PHE A 53 0.06 -17.65 -7.29
C PHE A 53 -1.42 -17.52 -7.68
N ASN A 54 -2.02 -18.59 -8.23
CA ASN A 54 -3.43 -18.56 -8.61
C ASN A 54 -4.37 -18.32 -7.44
N GLN A 55 -4.00 -18.78 -6.24
CA GLN A 55 -4.77 -18.54 -5.02
C GLN A 55 -4.65 -17.08 -4.56
N LEU A 56 -3.42 -16.52 -4.56
CA LEU A 56 -3.17 -15.12 -4.18
C LEU A 56 -3.81 -14.11 -5.12
N THR A 57 -4.00 -14.50 -6.39
CA THR A 57 -4.58 -13.63 -7.42
C THR A 57 -5.98 -14.06 -7.86
N SER A 58 -6.63 -14.94 -7.11
CA SER A 58 -7.98 -15.43 -7.45
C SER A 58 -9.02 -14.30 -7.50
N ASP A 59 -10.02 -14.43 -8.36
CA ASP A 59 -11.09 -13.44 -8.47
C ASP A 59 -11.91 -13.33 -7.17
N GLU A 60 -11.99 -14.41 -6.42
CA GLU A 60 -12.64 -14.43 -5.11
C GLU A 60 -11.87 -13.58 -4.10
N ARG A 61 -10.55 -13.72 -4.06
CA ARG A 61 -9.68 -12.88 -3.18
C ARG A 61 -9.72 -11.41 -3.59
N VAL A 62 -9.66 -11.11 -4.88
CA VAL A 62 -9.78 -9.73 -5.39
C VAL A 62 -11.09 -9.10 -4.94
N ARG A 63 -12.21 -9.81 -5.10
CA ARG A 63 -13.52 -9.35 -4.65
C ARG A 63 -13.54 -9.10 -3.14
N HIS A 64 -13.01 -10.04 -2.36
CA HIS A 64 -12.91 -9.89 -0.91
C HIS A 64 -12.10 -8.65 -0.50
N ILE A 65 -10.93 -8.42 -1.12
CA ILE A 65 -10.11 -7.23 -0.84
C ILE A 65 -10.91 -5.95 -1.14
N ILE A 66 -11.58 -5.88 -2.28
CA ILE A 66 -12.39 -4.73 -2.69
C ILE A 66 -13.54 -4.51 -1.69
N GLU A 67 -14.30 -5.55 -1.35
CA GLU A 67 -15.41 -5.48 -0.39
C GLU A 67 -14.95 -5.00 0.98
N GLN A 68 -13.80 -5.45 1.46
CA GLN A 68 -13.23 -4.98 2.73
C GLN A 68 -12.74 -3.53 2.65
N ALA A 69 -12.08 -3.16 1.54
CA ALA A 69 -11.62 -1.80 1.32
C ALA A 69 -12.79 -0.80 1.30
N GLU A 70 -13.89 -1.15 0.65
CA GLU A 70 -15.13 -0.35 0.62
C GLU A 70 -15.84 -0.31 1.98
N TYR A 71 -15.90 -1.45 2.68
CA TYR A 71 -16.56 -1.54 4.00
C TYR A 71 -15.89 -0.67 5.06
N TYR A 72 -14.56 -0.70 5.16
CA TYR A 72 -13.82 0.13 6.10
C TYR A 72 -13.66 1.57 5.62
N GLY A 73 -13.75 1.78 4.32
CA GLY A 73 -13.77 3.10 3.68
C GLY A 73 -12.46 3.88 3.79
N TYR A 74 -12.57 5.15 3.51
CA TYR A 74 -11.48 6.12 3.53
C TYR A 74 -12.04 7.50 3.90
N SER A 75 -11.17 8.44 4.19
CA SER A 75 -11.56 9.84 4.38
C SER A 75 -11.47 10.62 3.06
N GLY A 76 -12.31 11.66 2.90
CA GLY A 76 -12.35 12.49 1.69
C GLY A 76 -13.29 11.96 0.61
N ASP A 77 -13.22 12.56 -0.56
CA ASP A 77 -14.21 12.36 -1.63
C ASP A 77 -13.92 11.16 -2.53
N ARG A 78 -12.67 10.70 -2.57
CA ARG A 78 -12.24 9.53 -3.31
C ARG A 78 -11.13 8.77 -2.60
N VAL A 79 -10.96 7.52 -2.95
CA VAL A 79 -9.84 6.72 -2.45
C VAL A 79 -8.53 7.18 -3.09
N LYS A 80 -7.49 7.31 -2.24
CA LYS A 80 -6.10 7.55 -2.60
C LYS A 80 -5.28 6.53 -1.83
N GLY A 81 -5.20 5.30 -2.39
CA GLY A 81 -4.79 4.12 -1.64
C GLY A 81 -3.42 3.56 -2.02
N LEU A 82 -2.75 2.94 -1.04
CA LEU A 82 -1.57 2.11 -1.26
C LEU A 82 -1.88 0.66 -0.91
N ILE A 83 -1.46 -0.27 -1.77
CA ILE A 83 -1.61 -1.71 -1.55
C ILE A 83 -0.22 -2.36 -1.58
N PHE A 84 0.20 -2.92 -0.45
CA PHE A 84 1.50 -3.57 -0.32
C PHE A 84 1.38 -5.07 -0.54
N CYS A 85 2.07 -5.57 -1.56
CA CYS A 85 2.13 -6.97 -1.96
C CYS A 85 3.46 -7.61 -1.59
N SER A 86 3.47 -8.94 -1.55
CA SER A 86 4.67 -9.72 -1.26
C SER A 86 5.56 -9.93 -2.50
N ARG A 87 4.97 -9.90 -3.71
CA ARG A 87 5.62 -10.26 -4.95
C ARG A 87 5.23 -9.34 -6.11
N ILE A 88 6.14 -9.21 -7.07
CA ILE A 88 5.92 -8.36 -8.25
C ILE A 88 4.81 -8.92 -9.13
N ASP A 89 4.84 -10.22 -9.42
CA ASP A 89 3.83 -10.91 -10.23
C ASP A 89 2.42 -10.85 -9.60
N GLU A 90 2.31 -10.99 -8.27
CA GLU A 90 1.08 -10.78 -7.53
C GLU A 90 0.57 -9.34 -7.68
N SER A 91 1.44 -8.37 -7.48
CA SER A 91 1.12 -6.94 -7.57
C SER A 91 0.61 -6.54 -8.95
N GLU A 92 1.27 -7.02 -10.01
CA GLU A 92 0.88 -6.75 -11.39
C GLU A 92 -0.49 -7.37 -11.74
N GLU A 93 -0.71 -8.65 -11.36
CA GLU A 93 -1.97 -9.33 -11.63
C GLU A 93 -3.14 -8.75 -10.82
N LEU A 94 -2.92 -8.41 -9.54
CA LEU A 94 -3.94 -7.74 -8.73
C LEU A 94 -4.30 -6.37 -9.28
N SER A 95 -3.29 -5.56 -9.68
CA SER A 95 -3.53 -4.26 -10.33
C SER A 95 -4.36 -4.41 -11.60
N ARG A 96 -4.03 -5.39 -12.46
CA ARG A 96 -4.80 -5.69 -13.68
C ARG A 96 -6.26 -6.04 -13.37
N LYS A 97 -6.50 -6.85 -12.34
CA LYS A 97 -7.85 -7.26 -11.93
C LYS A 97 -8.65 -6.11 -11.29
N PHE A 98 -8.01 -5.25 -10.51
CA PHE A 98 -8.62 -4.04 -10.00
C PHE A 98 -9.02 -3.09 -11.12
N ASN A 99 -8.17 -2.93 -12.14
CA ASN A 99 -8.51 -2.15 -13.34
C ASN A 99 -9.72 -2.75 -14.08
N ALA A 100 -9.80 -4.08 -14.17
CA ALA A 100 -10.96 -4.76 -14.76
C ALA A 100 -12.25 -4.59 -13.91
N ALA A 101 -12.11 -4.37 -12.61
CA ALA A 101 -13.22 -4.07 -11.69
C ALA A 101 -13.63 -2.58 -11.70
N GLY A 102 -12.94 -1.72 -12.47
CA GLY A 102 -13.27 -0.32 -12.64
C GLY A 102 -12.43 0.68 -11.86
N TYR A 103 -11.44 0.20 -11.09
CA TYR A 103 -10.48 1.07 -10.41
C TYR A 103 -9.35 1.49 -11.37
N ARG A 104 -8.71 2.60 -11.09
CA ARG A 104 -7.54 3.10 -11.83
C ARG A 104 -6.29 2.81 -11.00
N THR A 105 -5.54 1.81 -11.40
CA THR A 105 -4.39 1.34 -10.61
C THR A 105 -3.15 1.11 -11.46
N ILE A 106 -2.00 1.16 -10.80
CA ILE A 106 -0.72 0.72 -11.35
C ILE A 106 0.05 -0.10 -10.33
N SER A 107 0.98 -0.92 -10.81
CA SER A 107 1.95 -1.64 -9.98
C SER A 107 3.32 -0.98 -10.11
N LEU A 108 3.94 -0.65 -8.98
CA LEU A 108 5.30 -0.14 -8.86
C LEU A 108 6.17 -1.14 -8.11
N ASN A 109 7.36 -1.38 -8.61
CA ASN A 109 8.38 -2.22 -7.98
C ASN A 109 9.76 -1.55 -8.03
N GLY A 110 10.78 -2.22 -7.51
CA GLY A 110 12.13 -1.67 -7.42
C GLY A 110 12.77 -1.27 -8.75
N SER A 111 12.27 -1.74 -9.90
CA SER A 111 12.76 -1.38 -11.23
C SER A 111 12.14 -0.09 -11.79
N ALA A 112 11.08 0.44 -11.14
CA ALA A 112 10.45 1.68 -11.59
C ALA A 112 11.42 2.86 -11.48
N SER A 113 11.50 3.65 -12.53
CA SER A 113 12.30 4.88 -12.56
C SER A 113 11.75 5.93 -11.59
N GLU A 114 12.57 6.92 -11.26
CA GLU A 114 12.12 8.04 -10.43
C GLU A 114 10.97 8.81 -11.08
N GLU A 115 11.03 9.00 -12.41
CA GLU A 115 9.98 9.68 -13.17
C GLU A 115 8.65 8.91 -13.10
N GLU A 116 8.66 7.58 -13.25
CA GLU A 116 7.47 6.74 -13.13
C GLU A 116 6.87 6.82 -11.73
N ARG A 117 7.69 6.81 -10.69
CA ARG A 117 7.24 6.94 -9.31
C ARG A 117 6.59 8.30 -9.06
N MET A 118 7.26 9.39 -9.48
CA MET A 118 6.74 10.75 -9.33
C MET A 118 5.42 10.92 -10.07
N ASN A 119 5.32 10.46 -11.32
CA ASN A 119 4.08 10.50 -12.08
C ASN A 119 2.94 9.72 -11.38
N ALA A 120 3.25 8.56 -10.79
CA ALA A 120 2.28 7.79 -10.04
C ALA A 120 1.77 8.53 -8.80
N PHE A 121 2.66 9.19 -8.06
CA PHE A 121 2.28 9.97 -6.87
C PHE A 121 1.47 11.21 -7.23
N GLU A 122 1.85 11.94 -8.27
CA GLU A 122 1.09 13.07 -8.78
C GLU A 122 -0.33 12.63 -9.16
N ARG A 123 -0.47 11.50 -9.85
CA ARG A 123 -1.78 10.96 -10.23
C ARG A 123 -2.57 10.42 -9.05
N LEU A 124 -1.93 9.89 -8.01
CA LEU A 124 -2.62 9.48 -6.79
C LEU A 124 -3.15 10.70 -6.01
N ALA A 125 -2.34 11.75 -5.92
CA ALA A 125 -2.69 13.01 -5.25
C ALA A 125 -3.77 13.82 -5.99
N MET A 126 -3.83 13.68 -7.33
CA MET A 126 -4.72 14.42 -8.21
C MET A 126 -6.20 14.24 -7.84
N ASP A 127 -6.99 15.29 -7.90
CA ASP A 127 -8.44 15.22 -7.77
C ASP A 127 -9.13 14.99 -9.11
N GLU A 128 -10.40 14.54 -9.10
CA GLU A 128 -11.15 14.25 -10.33
C GLU A 128 -11.31 15.47 -11.22
N GLU A 129 -11.41 16.65 -10.63
CA GLU A 129 -11.57 17.93 -11.34
C GLU A 129 -10.33 18.31 -12.16
N ASP A 130 -9.15 17.82 -11.76
CA ASP A 130 -7.87 18.05 -12.43
C ASP A 130 -7.58 17.04 -13.55
N ALA A 131 -8.46 16.05 -13.73
CA ALA A 131 -8.31 15.02 -14.76
C ALA A 131 -8.30 15.60 -16.17
N THR A 132 -7.39 15.11 -17.00
CA THR A 132 -7.27 15.45 -18.41
C THR A 132 -7.27 14.19 -19.27
N ASP A 133 -7.48 14.32 -20.58
CA ASP A 133 -7.40 13.19 -21.52
C ASP A 133 -6.05 12.46 -21.47
N LYS A 134 -5.00 13.15 -21.04
CA LYS A 134 -3.64 12.61 -20.97
C LYS A 134 -3.22 12.12 -19.59
N MET A 135 -3.89 12.59 -18.54
CA MET A 135 -3.54 12.31 -17.16
C MET A 135 -4.79 12.09 -16.34
N GLN A 136 -4.97 10.86 -15.89
CA GLN A 136 -6.12 10.47 -15.06
C GLN A 136 -5.65 10.16 -13.64
N PRO A 137 -6.43 10.51 -12.60
CA PRO A 137 -6.11 10.17 -11.23
C PRO A 137 -6.05 8.65 -11.04
N LEU A 138 -5.24 8.21 -10.06
CA LEU A 138 -5.16 6.81 -9.63
C LEU A 138 -5.93 6.61 -8.33
N ASP A 139 -6.63 5.50 -8.23
CA ASP A 139 -7.31 5.10 -7.00
C ASP A 139 -6.37 4.31 -6.08
N TYR A 140 -5.52 3.44 -6.65
CA TYR A 140 -4.53 2.69 -5.90
C TYR A 140 -3.19 2.57 -6.62
N ILE A 141 -2.12 2.56 -5.83
CA ILE A 141 -0.79 2.11 -6.25
C ILE A 141 -0.49 0.80 -5.53
N PHE A 142 -0.27 -0.26 -6.29
CA PHE A 142 0.27 -1.51 -5.79
C PHE A 142 1.79 -1.41 -5.67
N SER A 143 2.37 -1.86 -4.58
CA SER A 143 3.78 -1.69 -4.29
C SER A 143 4.42 -2.97 -3.77
N VAL A 144 5.64 -3.26 -4.21
CA VAL A 144 6.49 -4.34 -3.71
C VAL A 144 7.86 -3.79 -3.34
N GLU A 145 8.23 -3.90 -2.06
CA GLU A 145 9.54 -3.51 -1.48
C GLU A 145 9.94 -2.03 -1.66
N ILE A 146 9.13 -1.24 -2.34
CA ILE A 146 9.29 0.22 -2.43
C ILE A 146 8.22 0.89 -1.57
N LEU A 147 8.40 2.16 -1.24
CA LEU A 147 7.50 2.95 -0.40
C LEU A 147 7.40 2.47 1.07
N ASN A 148 8.35 1.64 1.51
CA ASN A 148 8.37 1.15 2.89
C ASN A 148 8.91 2.20 3.86
N GLU A 149 9.83 3.05 3.38
CA GLU A 149 10.49 4.09 4.18
C GLU A 149 10.76 5.32 3.30
N GLY A 150 10.72 6.50 3.92
CA GLY A 150 11.17 7.74 3.29
C GLY A 150 10.25 8.35 2.23
N VAL A 151 9.01 7.85 2.11
CA VAL A 151 8.00 8.42 1.22
C VAL A 151 6.90 9.06 2.06
N ASP A 152 6.69 10.34 1.88
CA ASP A 152 5.60 11.10 2.46
C ASP A 152 4.61 11.48 1.34
N ILE A 153 3.49 10.77 1.27
CA ILE A 153 2.39 11.06 0.36
C ILE A 153 1.21 11.49 1.23
N VAL A 154 1.10 12.80 1.41
CA VAL A 154 0.15 13.43 2.34
C VAL A 154 -1.31 13.05 2.04
N GLU A 155 -1.64 12.82 0.78
CA GLU A 155 -2.99 12.57 0.30
C GLU A 155 -3.47 11.14 0.54
N VAL A 156 -2.58 10.20 0.90
CA VAL A 156 -2.97 8.79 1.14
C VAL A 156 -3.98 8.71 2.28
N ASN A 157 -5.13 8.12 1.98
CA ASN A 157 -6.24 7.97 2.92
C ASN A 157 -6.66 6.51 3.18
N GLN A 158 -6.04 5.55 2.49
CA GLN A 158 -6.22 4.12 2.75
C GLN A 158 -4.93 3.34 2.47
N VAL A 159 -4.59 2.42 3.37
CA VAL A 159 -3.44 1.51 3.20
C VAL A 159 -3.91 0.07 3.41
N ILE A 160 -3.62 -0.80 2.44
CA ILE A 160 -3.94 -2.23 2.49
C ILE A 160 -2.63 -3.02 2.48
N MET A 161 -2.44 -3.86 3.48
CA MET A 161 -1.26 -4.69 3.60
C MET A 161 -1.62 -6.15 3.32
N LEU A 162 -1.28 -6.62 2.11
CA LEU A 162 -1.49 -8.01 1.68
C LEU A 162 -0.29 -8.92 2.00
N ARG A 163 0.72 -8.38 2.65
CA ARG A 163 1.93 -9.11 3.08
C ARG A 163 2.04 -9.14 4.60
N PRO A 164 2.64 -10.19 5.16
CA PRO A 164 3.01 -10.19 6.57
C PRO A 164 3.99 -9.05 6.87
N THR A 165 3.77 -8.35 7.97
CA THR A 165 4.75 -7.38 8.49
C THR A 165 5.52 -8.00 9.64
N GLU A 166 6.84 -7.82 9.67
CA GLU A 166 7.69 -8.29 10.77
C GLU A 166 7.93 -7.20 11.82
N SER A 167 7.51 -5.97 11.54
CA SER A 167 7.67 -4.87 12.49
C SER A 167 6.61 -5.02 13.59
N PRO A 168 6.99 -5.18 14.86
CA PRO A 168 6.03 -5.06 15.96
C PRO A 168 5.50 -3.63 15.99
N ILE A 169 4.20 -3.51 16.04
CA ILE A 169 3.47 -2.24 16.24
C ILE A 169 3.70 -1.76 17.67
#